data_1652d353798ec3d34dc60e73ae7b919b
#
_entry.id   1652d353798ec3d34dc60e73ae7b919b
#
_cell.length_a   1.000
_cell.length_b   1.000
_cell.length_c   1.000
_cell.angle_alpha   90.00
_cell.angle_beta   90.00
_cell.angle_gamma   90.00
#
_symmetry.space_group_name_H-M   'P 1'
#
loop_
_entity.id
_entity.type
_entity.pdbx_description
1 polymer ?
#
loop_
_entity_poly.entity_id
_entity_poly.type
_entity_poly.pdbx_seq_one_letter_code
_entity_poly.pdbx_strand_id
1 'polypeptide(L)'
;MPVLALMVPALLLGYAFHEAGHPAAVEGRKQPPDPNNTASYSSSRDSAKETMSELSAELSDAGILKLKLSARERPSPSPPAKTCDDLMVMVGREDILPPDYAPPDLVPVEAYGVAVYGDGLVLRRGAAQQLARMAQAAGAAGEEIVVFSAYRSYYQQGFVFTRLVSIYGEERARWMSAPPGQSQHQLGTAVDFTNSAVGYEIHKAYGRTTASAWLLEHAPEYGFVLSYPNHAEEETGYRWEPWHYRYVGVENARQMIDSGMTLQAFLSSEGVKPRC
;
A
#
# COMPACT_ATOMS: atom_id res chain seq x y z
N MET A 1 36.62 30.10 22.38
CA MET A 1 35.62 29.38 23.21
C MET A 1 35.00 28.32 22.32
N PRO A 2 35.22 27.02 22.57
CA PRO A 2 34.66 25.95 21.74
C PRO A 2 33.21 25.66 22.17
N VAL A 3 32.32 25.64 21.19
CA VAL A 3 30.94 25.24 21.35
C VAL A 3 30.90 23.69 21.46
N LEU A 4 30.55 23.24 22.63
CA LEU A 4 30.38 21.83 22.95
C LEU A 4 29.14 21.31 22.25
N ALA A 5 29.32 20.49 21.20
CA ALA A 5 28.25 19.74 20.57
C ALA A 5 27.82 18.61 21.49
N LEU A 6 26.64 18.74 22.08
CA LEU A 6 25.99 17.66 22.83
C LEU A 6 25.50 16.58 21.83
N MET A 7 26.27 15.51 21.72
CA MET A 7 25.81 14.27 21.14
C MET A 7 24.75 13.66 22.07
N VAL A 8 23.50 13.61 21.61
CA VAL A 8 22.45 12.83 22.25
C VAL A 8 22.52 11.43 21.68
N PRO A 9 22.73 10.39 22.53
CA PRO A 9 22.77 9.02 22.04
C PRO A 9 21.38 8.60 21.52
N ALA A 10 21.37 7.98 20.34
CA ALA A 10 20.23 7.29 19.78
C ALA A 10 19.86 6.13 20.70
N LEU A 11 18.78 6.27 21.46
CA LEU A 11 18.22 5.17 22.25
C LEU A 11 17.46 4.26 21.30
N LEU A 12 18.05 3.12 21.02
CA LEU A 12 17.46 1.92 20.47
C LEU A 12 16.18 1.57 21.27
N LEU A 13 15.03 1.63 20.62
CA LEU A 13 13.80 1.03 21.09
C LEU A 13 13.81 -0.45 20.68
N GLY A 14 14.56 -1.27 21.42
CA GLY A 14 14.32 -2.69 21.48
C GLY A 14 13.07 -2.92 22.31
N TYR A 15 11.99 -3.40 21.71
CA TYR A 15 10.89 -4.01 22.44
C TYR A 15 11.34 -5.40 22.90
N ALA A 16 11.78 -5.50 24.17
CA ALA A 16 11.93 -6.78 24.83
C ALA A 16 10.55 -7.33 25.17
N PHE A 17 10.07 -8.31 24.42
CA PHE A 17 9.03 -9.22 24.88
C PHE A 17 9.71 -10.39 25.58
N HIS A 18 9.32 -10.56 26.82
CA HIS A 18 9.76 -11.58 27.73
C HIS A 18 9.39 -12.98 27.23
N GLU A 19 10.34 -13.88 27.31
CA GLU A 19 10.19 -15.30 27.01
C GLU A 19 9.13 -15.94 27.92
N ALA A 20 8.22 -16.67 27.31
CA ALA A 20 7.43 -17.69 28.00
C ALA A 20 7.49 -18.99 27.19
N GLY A 21 8.25 -19.92 27.74
CA GLY A 21 8.01 -21.36 27.75
C GLY A 21 7.77 -22.08 26.43
N HIS A 22 8.76 -22.84 25.96
CA HIS A 22 8.56 -23.99 25.07
C HIS A 22 7.79 -25.09 25.77
N PRO A 23 6.90 -25.81 25.09
CA PRO A 23 6.77 -27.24 25.22
C PRO A 23 7.02 -28.01 23.94
N ALA A 24 7.87 -29.00 24.08
CA ALA A 24 8.00 -30.31 23.42
C ALA A 24 7.33 -30.58 22.06
N ALA A 25 8.17 -31.17 21.19
CA ALA A 25 7.89 -31.86 19.96
C ALA A 25 6.75 -32.87 20.05
N VAL A 26 5.86 -32.85 19.03
CA VAL A 26 5.05 -34.01 18.66
C VAL A 26 5.24 -34.27 17.17
N GLU A 27 5.83 -35.42 16.89
CA GLU A 27 5.91 -36.03 15.57
C GLU A 27 4.51 -36.33 15.01
N GLY A 28 4.31 -36.08 13.71
CA GLY A 28 3.09 -36.44 13.01
C GLY A 28 3.15 -36.04 11.53
N ARG A 29 4.04 -36.67 10.75
CA ARG A 29 4.01 -36.57 9.27
C ARG A 29 2.74 -37.21 8.76
N LYS A 30 1.86 -36.45 8.10
CA LYS A 30 0.86 -36.94 7.16
C LYS A 30 1.34 -36.70 5.75
N GLN A 31 1.39 -37.79 4.96
CA GLN A 31 1.69 -37.82 3.52
C GLN A 31 0.63 -37.04 2.73
N PRO A 32 1.02 -36.41 1.63
CA PRO A 32 0.06 -35.82 0.67
C PRO A 32 -0.65 -36.90 -0.13
N PRO A 33 -1.92 -36.66 -0.57
CA PRO A 33 -2.70 -37.64 -1.33
C PRO A 33 -2.20 -37.81 -2.77
N ASP A 34 -2.35 -39.04 -3.26
CA ASP A 34 -1.99 -39.56 -4.58
C ASP A 34 -2.79 -38.87 -5.70
N PRO A 35 -2.16 -38.39 -6.80
CA PRO A 35 -2.85 -37.70 -7.88
C PRO A 35 -3.60 -38.60 -8.89
N ASN A 36 -3.74 -39.91 -8.66
CA ASN A 36 -4.28 -40.86 -9.65
C ASN A 36 -5.66 -41.44 -9.31
N ASN A 37 -6.48 -40.80 -8.50
CA ASN A 37 -7.84 -41.29 -8.27
C ASN A 37 -8.87 -40.56 -9.15
N THR A 38 -9.01 -41.04 -10.40
CA THR A 38 -10.12 -40.70 -11.30
C THR A 38 -11.31 -41.62 -11.01
N ALA A 39 -12.28 -41.14 -10.22
CA ALA A 39 -13.58 -41.76 -10.14
C ALA A 39 -14.62 -40.94 -10.91
N SER A 40 -15.12 -41.56 -11.93
CA SER A 40 -16.25 -41.27 -12.82
C SER A 40 -17.38 -40.42 -12.23
N TYR A 41 -17.67 -39.30 -12.93
CA TYR A 41 -18.98 -38.65 -12.87
C TYR A 41 -19.54 -38.55 -14.29
N SER A 42 -20.30 -39.57 -14.67
CA SER A 42 -21.18 -39.57 -15.85
C SER A 42 -22.63 -39.51 -15.38
N SER A 43 -23.47 -38.84 -16.15
CA SER A 43 -24.92 -38.79 -16.06
C SER A 43 -25.55 -37.58 -15.34
N SER A 44 -25.83 -36.55 -16.13
CA SER A 44 -27.13 -35.83 -16.12
C SER A 44 -27.09 -34.66 -17.15
N ARG A 45 -27.01 -35.01 -18.44
CA ARG A 45 -27.09 -34.02 -19.54
C ARG A 45 -28.34 -34.19 -20.44
N ASP A 46 -29.27 -35.08 -20.14
CA ASP A 46 -30.39 -35.38 -21.05
C ASP A 46 -31.76 -34.85 -20.61
N SER A 47 -31.90 -34.17 -19.46
CA SER A 47 -33.19 -33.64 -19.01
C SER A 47 -33.43 -32.12 -19.33
N ALA A 48 -32.45 -31.43 -19.91
CA ALA A 48 -32.60 -29.97 -20.15
C ALA A 48 -32.93 -29.61 -21.60
N LYS A 49 -33.09 -30.58 -22.51
CA LYS A 49 -33.40 -30.33 -23.93
C LYS A 49 -34.85 -30.46 -24.31
N GLU A 50 -35.70 -31.07 -23.52
CA GLU A 50 -37.11 -31.29 -23.84
C GLU A 50 -38.06 -30.14 -23.43
N THR A 51 -37.69 -29.30 -22.49
CA THR A 51 -38.52 -28.19 -22.00
C THR A 51 -38.37 -26.88 -22.79
N MET A 52 -37.43 -26.77 -23.73
CA MET A 52 -37.23 -25.56 -24.55
C MET A 52 -37.93 -25.64 -25.92
N SER A 53 -38.47 -26.79 -26.32
CA SER A 53 -39.15 -26.95 -27.61
C SER A 53 -40.66 -26.66 -27.55
N GLU A 54 -41.30 -26.68 -26.40
CA GLU A 54 -42.75 -26.45 -26.27
C GLU A 54 -43.15 -25.00 -26.01
N LEU A 55 -42.21 -24.11 -25.69
CA LEU A 55 -42.47 -22.68 -25.44
C LEU A 55 -42.31 -21.78 -26.68
N SER A 56 -42.00 -22.34 -27.85
CA SER A 56 -41.79 -21.59 -29.09
C SER A 56 -43.01 -21.61 -30.04
N ALA A 57 -44.13 -22.25 -29.72
CA ALA A 57 -45.26 -22.45 -30.62
C ALA A 57 -46.53 -21.63 -30.34
N GLU A 58 -46.57 -20.82 -29.28
CA GLU A 58 -47.80 -20.08 -28.91
C GLU A 58 -47.67 -18.55 -28.87
N LEU A 59 -46.73 -17.94 -29.58
CA LEU A 59 -46.61 -16.47 -29.71
C LEU A 59 -46.59 -15.99 -31.17
N SER A 60 -47.50 -16.52 -32.00
CA SER A 60 -47.87 -15.88 -33.24
C SER A 60 -49.36 -15.52 -33.18
N ASP A 61 -49.68 -14.27 -33.28
CA ASP A 61 -50.99 -13.65 -33.35
C ASP A 61 -51.61 -13.15 -32.03
N ALA A 62 -51.04 -12.17 -31.44
CA ALA A 62 -51.77 -11.16 -30.65
C ALA A 62 -51.07 -9.83 -30.69
N GLY A 63 -51.56 -8.94 -31.52
CA GLY A 63 -51.52 -7.49 -31.39
C GLY A 63 -50.22 -6.85 -30.97
N ILE A 64 -49.49 -6.27 -31.94
CA ILE A 64 -48.47 -5.25 -31.70
C ILE A 64 -49.14 -4.07 -30.97
N LEU A 65 -49.33 -4.17 -29.68
CA LEU A 65 -49.60 -3.01 -28.85
C LEU A 65 -48.29 -2.28 -28.71
N LYS A 66 -48.11 -1.17 -29.44
CA LYS A 66 -47.03 -0.21 -29.27
C LYS A 66 -47.04 0.30 -27.82
N LEU A 67 -46.46 -0.43 -26.93
CA LEU A 67 -45.88 0.15 -25.75
C LEU A 67 -44.61 0.91 -26.18
N LYS A 68 -44.78 2.18 -26.51
CA LYS A 68 -43.74 3.17 -26.33
C LYS A 68 -43.48 3.24 -24.82
N LEU A 69 -42.83 2.25 -24.28
CA LEU A 69 -42.04 2.42 -23.09
C LEU A 69 -40.95 3.39 -23.50
N SER A 70 -41.18 4.68 -23.16
CA SER A 70 -40.10 5.63 -23.00
C SER A 70 -38.96 4.84 -22.36
N ALA A 71 -37.87 4.67 -23.09
CA ALA A 71 -36.64 4.20 -22.54
C ALA A 71 -36.25 5.25 -21.49
N ARG A 72 -36.78 5.09 -20.27
CA ARG A 72 -36.12 5.67 -19.10
C ARG A 72 -34.72 5.08 -19.17
N GLU A 73 -33.78 5.91 -19.60
CA GLU A 73 -32.37 5.64 -19.42
C GLU A 73 -32.24 5.10 -18.01
N ARG A 74 -31.93 3.80 -17.90
CA ARG A 74 -31.47 3.28 -16.61
C ARG A 74 -30.30 4.17 -16.26
N PRO A 75 -30.32 4.85 -15.09
CA PRO A 75 -29.17 5.60 -14.67
C PRO A 75 -27.98 4.65 -14.81
N SER A 76 -26.97 5.06 -15.58
CA SER A 76 -25.70 4.35 -15.64
C SER A 76 -25.33 3.99 -14.21
N PRO A 77 -24.99 2.73 -13.91
CA PRO A 77 -24.60 2.38 -12.55
C PRO A 77 -23.54 3.39 -12.12
N SER A 78 -23.83 4.14 -11.07
CA SER A 78 -22.85 5.04 -10.48
C SER A 78 -21.56 4.27 -10.35
N PRO A 79 -20.40 4.82 -10.77
CA PRO A 79 -19.14 4.13 -10.59
C PRO A 79 -19.07 3.65 -9.12
N PRO A 80 -18.62 2.41 -8.86
CA PRO A 80 -18.56 1.89 -7.50
C PRO A 80 -17.87 2.93 -6.64
N ALA A 81 -18.48 3.23 -5.49
CA ALA A 81 -17.91 4.20 -4.55
C ALA A 81 -16.45 3.77 -4.31
N LYS A 82 -15.49 4.61 -4.72
CA LYS A 82 -14.08 4.31 -4.56
C LYS A 82 -13.83 4.23 -3.06
N THR A 83 -13.34 3.10 -2.64
CA THR A 83 -13.07 2.76 -1.24
C THR A 83 -11.69 3.25 -0.84
N CYS A 84 -11.38 3.27 0.45
CA CYS A 84 -10.02 3.55 0.94
C CYS A 84 -8.97 2.53 0.45
N ASP A 85 -9.40 1.43 -0.18
CA ASP A 85 -8.51 0.44 -0.80
C ASP A 85 -8.03 0.83 -2.21
N ASP A 86 -8.53 1.91 -2.78
CA ASP A 86 -8.04 2.43 -4.05
C ASP A 86 -6.59 2.93 -3.90
N LEU A 87 -5.71 2.54 -4.83
CA LEU A 87 -4.31 2.95 -4.80
C LEU A 87 -4.14 4.47 -4.97
N MET A 88 -5.11 5.11 -5.60
CA MET A 88 -5.13 6.55 -5.86
C MET A 88 -5.91 7.35 -4.81
N VAL A 89 -6.25 6.75 -3.66
CA VAL A 89 -6.94 7.46 -2.59
C VAL A 89 -6.07 8.58 -2.03
N MET A 90 -6.63 9.77 -1.90
CA MET A 90 -5.96 10.90 -1.25
C MET A 90 -5.92 10.68 0.25
N VAL A 91 -4.77 10.94 0.86
CA VAL A 91 -4.60 10.97 2.32
C VAL A 91 -3.67 12.10 2.68
N GLY A 92 -4.10 12.95 3.60
CA GLY A 92 -3.35 14.11 4.03
C GLY A 92 -4.13 14.97 5.02
N ARG A 93 -3.85 16.25 5.03
CA ARG A 93 -4.41 17.18 6.03
C ARG A 93 -5.93 17.33 5.97
N GLU A 94 -6.51 17.21 4.77
CA GLU A 94 -7.96 17.39 4.52
C GLU A 94 -8.67 16.04 4.30
N ASP A 95 -7.95 15.04 3.81
CA ASP A 95 -8.46 13.73 3.46
C ASP A 95 -8.01 12.71 4.52
N ILE A 96 -8.87 12.49 5.52
CA ILE A 96 -8.56 11.75 6.75
C ILE A 96 -9.15 10.34 6.67
N LEU A 97 -8.33 9.33 6.94
CA LEU A 97 -8.76 7.95 7.09
C LEU A 97 -9.39 7.70 8.46
N PRO A 98 -10.45 6.90 8.56
CA PRO A 98 -11.06 6.58 9.84
C PRO A 98 -10.13 5.72 10.73
N PRO A 99 -10.32 5.76 12.06
CA PRO A 99 -9.45 5.05 13.01
C PRO A 99 -9.44 3.54 12.87
N ASP A 100 -10.52 2.95 12.39
CA ASP A 100 -10.73 1.52 12.22
C ASP A 100 -10.35 1.02 10.82
N TYR A 101 -9.98 1.91 9.91
CA TYR A 101 -9.54 1.49 8.59
C TYR A 101 -8.17 0.79 8.65
N ALA A 102 -8.14 -0.43 8.13
CA ALA A 102 -6.94 -1.18 7.82
C ALA A 102 -7.12 -1.91 6.47
N PRO A 103 -6.11 -1.93 5.61
CA PRO A 103 -6.20 -2.68 4.35
C PRO A 103 -6.43 -4.18 4.60
N PRO A 104 -7.28 -4.86 3.80
CA PRO A 104 -7.64 -6.25 4.04
C PRO A 104 -6.56 -7.26 3.62
N ASP A 105 -5.56 -6.82 2.84
CA ASP A 105 -4.59 -7.67 2.15
C ASP A 105 -3.13 -7.45 2.61
N LEU A 106 -2.94 -7.07 3.88
CA LEU A 106 -1.62 -6.89 4.47
C LEU A 106 -0.87 -8.22 4.58
N VAL A 107 0.42 -8.21 4.18
CA VAL A 107 1.32 -9.36 4.22
C VAL A 107 2.69 -8.96 4.79
N PRO A 108 3.41 -9.86 5.48
CA PRO A 108 4.77 -9.58 5.96
C PRO A 108 5.72 -9.28 4.81
N VAL A 109 6.49 -8.18 4.93
CA VAL A 109 7.46 -7.76 3.90
C VAL A 109 8.60 -8.78 3.76
N GLU A 110 9.07 -9.32 4.89
CA GLU A 110 10.15 -10.30 4.94
C GLU A 110 9.80 -11.60 4.19
N ALA A 111 8.51 -11.97 4.12
CA ALA A 111 8.04 -13.14 3.38
C ALA A 111 8.33 -13.07 1.88
N TYR A 112 8.64 -11.87 1.37
CA TYR A 112 8.99 -11.62 -0.03
C TYR A 112 10.51 -11.46 -0.26
N GLY A 113 11.34 -11.74 0.76
CA GLY A 113 12.79 -11.67 0.66
C GLY A 113 13.35 -10.24 0.65
N VAL A 114 12.57 -9.26 1.09
CA VAL A 114 13.00 -7.86 1.20
C VAL A 114 13.71 -7.64 2.54
N ALA A 115 14.84 -6.96 2.52
CA ALA A 115 15.55 -6.56 3.73
C ALA A 115 14.74 -5.52 4.52
N VAL A 116 14.59 -5.75 5.83
CA VAL A 116 13.88 -4.86 6.74
C VAL A 116 14.75 -4.51 7.95
N TYR A 117 14.52 -3.33 8.52
CA TYR A 117 15.13 -2.90 9.78
C TYR A 117 14.09 -2.97 10.89
N GLY A 118 14.13 -4.06 11.66
CA GLY A 118 13.13 -4.40 12.68
C GLY A 118 12.25 -5.57 12.22
N ASP A 119 11.20 -5.87 12.99
CA ASP A 119 10.35 -7.03 12.79
C ASP A 119 8.90 -6.62 12.52
N GLY A 120 8.15 -7.50 11.84
CA GLY A 120 6.70 -7.40 11.70
C GLY A 120 6.21 -6.28 10.77
N LEU A 121 7.05 -5.82 9.84
CA LEU A 121 6.64 -4.85 8.84
C LEU A 121 5.69 -5.50 7.83
N VAL A 122 4.54 -4.89 7.61
CA VAL A 122 3.53 -5.40 6.66
C VAL A 122 3.19 -4.35 5.62
N LEU A 123 2.87 -4.81 4.41
CA LEU A 123 2.37 -4.01 3.31
C LEU A 123 1.18 -4.70 2.65
N ARG A 124 0.44 -3.95 1.85
CA ARG A 124 -0.52 -4.56 0.93
C ARG A 124 0.20 -5.51 -0.03
N ARG A 125 -0.42 -6.64 -0.32
CA ARG A 125 0.16 -7.73 -1.12
C ARG A 125 0.74 -7.24 -2.45
N GLY A 126 0.01 -6.42 -3.21
CA GLY A 126 0.49 -5.87 -4.49
C GLY A 126 1.74 -5.01 -4.33
N ALA A 127 1.78 -4.17 -3.29
CA ALA A 127 2.95 -3.34 -2.97
C ALA A 127 4.15 -4.21 -2.56
N ALA A 128 3.95 -5.23 -1.71
CA ALA A 128 5.01 -6.13 -1.27
C ALA A 128 5.63 -6.92 -2.45
N GLN A 129 4.81 -7.38 -3.40
CA GLN A 129 5.28 -8.07 -4.60
C GLN A 129 6.17 -7.18 -5.48
N GLN A 130 5.76 -5.93 -5.70
CA GLN A 130 6.54 -4.99 -6.51
C GLN A 130 7.79 -4.51 -5.77
N LEU A 131 7.69 -4.33 -4.45
CA LEU A 131 8.84 -4.01 -3.60
C LEU A 131 9.92 -5.10 -3.67
N ALA A 132 9.53 -6.37 -3.67
CA ALA A 132 10.48 -7.48 -3.81
C ALA A 132 11.23 -7.44 -5.15
N ARG A 133 10.53 -7.15 -6.25
CA ARG A 133 11.16 -6.99 -7.57
C ARG A 133 12.10 -5.80 -7.61
N MET A 134 11.68 -4.69 -7.02
CA MET A 134 12.49 -3.48 -6.90
C MET A 134 13.76 -3.72 -6.07
N ALA A 135 13.62 -4.39 -4.92
CA ALA A 135 14.76 -4.72 -4.05
C ALA A 135 15.76 -5.66 -4.74
N GLN A 136 15.27 -6.64 -5.51
CA GLN A 136 16.12 -7.52 -6.31
C GLN A 136 16.90 -6.73 -7.39
N ALA A 137 16.22 -5.81 -8.09
CA ALA A 137 16.87 -5.00 -9.12
C ALA A 137 17.88 -4.02 -8.52
N ALA A 138 17.57 -3.37 -7.40
CA ALA A 138 18.49 -2.51 -6.67
C ALA A 138 19.74 -3.29 -6.24
N GLY A 139 19.57 -4.48 -5.65
CA GLY A 139 20.68 -5.36 -5.27
C GLY A 139 21.54 -5.78 -6.46
N ALA A 140 20.94 -6.08 -7.61
CA ALA A 140 21.68 -6.36 -8.85
C ALA A 140 22.48 -5.15 -9.37
N ALA A 141 22.02 -3.93 -9.10
CA ALA A 141 22.73 -2.68 -9.39
C ALA A 141 23.78 -2.31 -8.33
N GLY A 142 23.91 -3.11 -7.25
CA GLY A 142 24.82 -2.84 -6.14
C GLY A 142 24.28 -1.86 -5.11
N GLU A 143 22.99 -1.55 -5.16
CA GLU A 143 22.35 -0.62 -4.24
C GLU A 143 21.66 -1.34 -3.08
N GLU A 144 21.94 -0.86 -1.87
CA GLU A 144 21.31 -1.37 -0.65
C GLU A 144 20.06 -0.56 -0.34
N ILE A 145 18.89 -1.19 -0.42
CA ILE A 145 17.63 -0.64 0.06
C ILE A 145 17.06 -1.53 1.16
N VAL A 146 16.80 -0.95 2.32
CA VAL A 146 16.26 -1.62 3.51
C VAL A 146 14.98 -0.91 3.92
N VAL A 147 13.91 -1.65 4.17
CA VAL A 147 12.65 -1.05 4.64
C VAL A 147 12.76 -0.77 6.13
N PHE A 148 12.61 0.48 6.51
CA PHE A 148 12.62 0.93 7.91
C PHE A 148 11.20 0.98 8.50
N SER A 149 10.21 1.39 7.70
CA SER A 149 8.82 1.51 8.11
C SER A 149 7.91 1.16 6.95
N ALA A 150 6.74 0.59 7.28
CA ALA A 150 5.74 0.19 6.30
C ALA A 150 4.33 0.57 6.80
N TYR A 151 3.34 -0.32 6.79
CA TYR A 151 2.03 -0.05 7.35
C TYR A 151 2.12 0.38 8.81
N ARG A 152 1.39 1.44 9.15
CA ARG A 152 1.14 1.90 10.52
C ARG A 152 -0.35 2.16 10.70
N SER A 153 -0.97 1.49 11.66
CA SER A 153 -2.36 1.76 12.01
C SER A 153 -2.56 3.19 12.54
N TYR A 154 -3.79 3.65 12.57
CA TYR A 154 -4.16 4.93 13.17
C TYR A 154 -3.56 5.10 14.58
N TYR A 155 -3.65 4.07 15.41
CA TYR A 155 -3.16 4.12 16.79
C TYR A 155 -1.64 4.12 16.88
N GLN A 156 -0.95 3.34 16.05
CA GLN A 156 0.52 3.37 15.97
C GLN A 156 1.02 4.74 15.51
N GLN A 157 0.34 5.34 14.52
CA GLN A 157 0.63 6.72 14.10
C GLN A 157 0.43 7.73 15.24
N GLY A 158 -0.59 7.52 16.08
CA GLY A 158 -0.83 8.33 17.27
C GLY A 158 0.33 8.32 18.26
N PHE A 159 0.94 7.15 18.50
CA PHE A 159 2.14 7.04 19.35
C PHE A 159 3.32 7.81 18.77
N VAL A 160 3.59 7.64 17.46
CA VAL A 160 4.67 8.35 16.76
C VAL A 160 4.46 9.86 16.86
N PHE A 161 3.26 10.34 16.53
CA PHE A 161 2.94 11.75 16.51
C PHE A 161 3.01 12.37 17.92
N THR A 162 2.38 11.75 18.91
CA THR A 162 2.40 12.24 20.31
C THR A 162 3.81 12.34 20.86
N ARG A 163 4.69 11.39 20.54
CA ARG A 163 6.11 11.44 20.91
C ARG A 163 6.81 12.64 20.28
N LEU A 164 6.57 12.92 19.01
CA LEU A 164 7.14 14.09 18.35
C LEU A 164 6.61 15.40 18.95
N VAL A 165 5.32 15.46 19.27
CA VAL A 165 4.72 16.61 19.96
C VAL A 165 5.38 16.86 21.30
N SER A 166 5.65 15.81 22.09
CA SER A 166 6.28 15.96 23.41
C SER A 166 7.73 16.45 23.33
N ILE A 167 8.44 16.18 22.23
CA ILE A 167 9.85 16.59 22.05
C ILE A 167 9.98 17.95 21.39
N TYR A 168 9.16 18.23 20.36
CA TYR A 168 9.34 19.37 19.48
C TYR A 168 8.21 20.39 19.49
N GLY A 169 7.09 20.13 20.20
CA GLY A 169 5.86 20.88 20.11
C GLY A 169 5.01 20.51 18.89
N GLU A 170 3.71 20.82 18.94
CA GLU A 170 2.73 20.38 17.95
C GLU A 170 3.02 20.91 16.54
N GLU A 171 3.31 22.20 16.41
CA GLU A 171 3.58 22.83 15.12
C GLU A 171 4.73 22.13 14.36
N ARG A 172 5.84 21.90 15.07
CA ARG A 172 7.00 21.25 14.49
C ARG A 172 6.76 19.75 14.24
N ALA A 173 5.99 19.09 15.13
CA ALA A 173 5.61 17.70 14.94
C ALA A 173 4.78 17.49 13.65
N ARG A 174 3.80 18.40 13.38
CA ARG A 174 2.98 18.39 12.15
C ARG A 174 3.79 18.58 10.87
N TRP A 175 4.92 19.28 10.95
CA TRP A 175 5.85 19.44 9.84
C TRP A 175 6.70 18.19 9.59
N MET A 176 6.93 17.40 10.65
CA MET A 176 7.79 16.22 10.63
C MET A 176 7.06 14.90 10.40
N SER A 177 5.79 14.84 10.79
CA SER A 177 4.98 13.61 10.71
C SER A 177 3.49 13.95 10.67
N ALA A 178 2.74 13.16 9.95
CA ALA A 178 1.30 13.31 9.88
C ALA A 178 0.62 12.94 11.21
N PRO A 179 -0.43 13.65 11.64
CA PRO A 179 -1.34 13.18 12.67
C PRO A 179 -2.02 11.85 12.30
N PRO A 180 -2.61 11.12 13.28
CA PRO A 180 -3.39 9.92 13.01
C PRO A 180 -4.50 10.17 11.98
N GLY A 181 -4.66 9.21 11.05
CA GLY A 181 -5.62 9.30 9.96
C GLY A 181 -5.12 10.10 8.74
N GLN A 182 -4.05 10.89 8.89
CA GLN A 182 -3.47 11.72 7.83
C GLN A 182 -2.20 11.12 7.21
N SER A 183 -1.78 9.94 7.68
CA SER A 183 -0.55 9.28 7.24
C SER A 183 -0.80 8.30 6.11
N GLN A 184 0.00 8.40 5.03
CA GLN A 184 -0.01 7.43 3.93
C GLN A 184 0.34 6.00 4.37
N HIS A 185 1.06 5.84 5.48
CA HIS A 185 1.37 4.51 6.02
C HIS A 185 0.11 3.72 6.42
N GLN A 186 -1.00 4.38 6.77
CA GLN A 186 -2.25 3.70 7.10
C GLN A 186 -2.89 3.03 5.87
N LEU A 187 -2.52 3.43 4.64
CA LEU A 187 -2.96 2.76 3.41
C LEU A 187 -2.28 1.41 3.18
N GLY A 188 -1.20 1.09 3.90
CA GLY A 188 -0.39 -0.11 3.65
C GLY A 188 0.32 -0.11 2.29
N THR A 189 0.49 1.06 1.69
CA THR A 189 1.17 1.26 0.40
C THR A 189 2.40 2.15 0.50
N ALA A 190 2.65 2.78 1.66
CA ALA A 190 3.84 3.61 1.88
C ALA A 190 4.95 2.82 2.58
N VAL A 191 6.18 3.11 2.19
CA VAL A 191 7.42 2.56 2.77
C VAL A 191 8.41 3.68 3.03
N ASP A 192 9.15 3.56 4.13
CA ASP A 192 10.33 4.38 4.39
C ASP A 192 11.57 3.52 4.19
N PHE A 193 12.53 4.00 3.38
CA PHE A 193 13.80 3.32 3.10
C PHE A 193 14.95 3.88 3.93
N THR A 194 15.90 3.00 4.22
CA THR A 194 17.18 3.33 4.85
C THR A 194 18.28 2.44 4.27
N ASN A 195 19.53 2.64 4.71
CA ASN A 195 20.66 1.77 4.38
C ASN A 195 21.83 1.99 5.35
N SER A 196 22.90 1.21 5.18
CA SER A 196 24.13 1.30 5.98
C SER A 196 24.84 2.67 5.87
N ALA A 197 24.76 3.34 4.73
CA ALA A 197 25.39 4.66 4.53
C ALA A 197 24.86 5.75 5.46
N VAL A 198 23.62 5.58 5.97
CA VAL A 198 23.01 6.49 6.95
C VAL A 198 22.81 5.83 8.32
N GLY A 199 23.52 4.71 8.58
CA GLY A 199 23.44 4.00 9.85
C GLY A 199 22.09 3.39 10.15
N TYR A 200 21.30 3.06 9.11
CA TYR A 200 19.93 2.57 9.21
C TYR A 200 18.96 3.51 9.93
N GLU A 201 19.19 4.82 9.83
CA GLU A 201 18.33 5.86 10.41
C GLU A 201 17.46 6.52 9.33
N ILE A 202 16.34 7.11 9.75
CA ILE A 202 15.52 7.99 8.92
C ILE A 202 16.10 9.39 8.97
N HIS A 203 16.86 9.73 7.96
CA HIS A 203 17.62 10.98 7.92
C HIS A 203 17.70 11.57 6.52
N LYS A 204 17.69 12.92 6.40
CA LYS A 204 17.80 13.62 5.10
C LYS A 204 19.07 13.28 4.31
N ALA A 205 20.14 12.81 4.99
CA ALA A 205 21.34 12.34 4.32
C ALA A 205 21.09 11.16 3.38
N TYR A 206 20.01 10.36 3.60
CA TYR A 206 19.60 9.30 2.69
C TYR A 206 19.45 9.81 1.24
N GLY A 207 18.90 11.01 1.05
CA GLY A 207 18.77 11.66 -0.26
C GLY A 207 20.07 11.98 -1.00
N ARG A 208 21.24 11.74 -0.37
CA ARG A 208 22.57 11.90 -0.99
C ARG A 208 23.25 10.57 -1.28
N THR A 209 22.61 9.45 -0.96
CA THR A 209 23.12 8.11 -1.24
C THR A 209 22.87 7.72 -2.69
N THR A 210 23.67 6.79 -3.20
CA THR A 210 23.46 6.20 -4.54
C THR A 210 22.15 5.43 -4.60
N ALA A 211 21.77 4.76 -3.50
CA ALA A 211 20.49 4.06 -3.38
C ALA A 211 19.28 5.01 -3.53
N SER A 212 19.33 6.21 -2.95
CA SER A 212 18.27 7.21 -3.14
C SER A 212 18.22 7.73 -4.58
N ALA A 213 19.36 7.93 -5.23
CA ALA A 213 19.42 8.32 -6.63
C ALA A 213 18.83 7.21 -7.53
N TRP A 214 19.17 5.94 -7.26
CA TRP A 214 18.62 4.79 -7.96
C TRP A 214 17.09 4.70 -7.78
N LEU A 215 16.59 4.88 -6.56
CA LEU A 215 15.14 4.88 -6.30
C LEU A 215 14.40 6.00 -7.04
N LEU A 216 14.97 7.21 -7.13
CA LEU A 216 14.35 8.31 -7.87
C LEU A 216 14.20 7.97 -9.36
N GLU A 217 15.16 7.24 -9.94
CA GLU A 217 15.14 6.86 -11.34
C GLU A 217 14.25 5.62 -11.59
N HIS A 218 14.35 4.59 -10.76
CA HIS A 218 13.81 3.27 -11.07
C HIS A 218 12.56 2.86 -10.26
N ALA A 219 12.28 3.47 -9.10
CA ALA A 219 11.13 3.08 -8.30
C ALA A 219 9.77 3.20 -9.05
N PRO A 220 9.57 4.17 -9.97
CA PRO A 220 8.35 4.23 -10.77
C PRO A 220 8.10 3.01 -11.67
N GLU A 221 9.14 2.33 -12.12
CA GLU A 221 9.03 1.09 -12.90
C GLU A 221 8.33 -0.04 -12.11
N TYR A 222 8.38 0.04 -10.78
CA TYR A 222 7.75 -0.88 -9.83
C TYR A 222 6.49 -0.30 -9.19
N GLY A 223 6.06 0.89 -9.64
CA GLY A 223 4.85 1.54 -9.16
C GLY A 223 5.01 2.33 -7.86
N PHE A 224 6.25 2.57 -7.40
CA PHE A 224 6.55 3.41 -6.24
C PHE A 224 6.99 4.80 -6.68
N VAL A 225 6.50 5.83 -5.99
CA VAL A 225 6.84 7.22 -6.27
C VAL A 225 7.21 7.96 -4.98
N LEU A 226 8.13 8.91 -5.08
CA LEU A 226 8.51 9.77 -3.97
C LEU A 226 7.34 10.68 -3.59
N SER A 227 6.85 10.60 -2.35
CA SER A 227 5.65 11.35 -1.92
C SER A 227 5.95 12.82 -1.60
N TYR A 228 7.11 13.10 -1.02
CA TYR A 228 7.46 14.43 -0.49
C TYR A 228 8.82 14.89 -1.06
N PRO A 229 8.85 15.31 -2.34
CA PRO A 229 10.07 15.76 -3.00
C PRO A 229 10.58 17.09 -2.44
N ASN A 230 11.86 17.37 -2.67
CA ASN A 230 12.45 18.64 -2.30
C ASN A 230 11.82 19.80 -3.11
N HIS A 231 11.62 20.93 -2.47
CA HIS A 231 10.97 22.12 -3.05
C HIS A 231 9.46 21.98 -3.34
N ALA A 232 8.80 20.96 -2.78
CA ALA A 232 7.35 20.79 -2.86
C ALA A 232 6.66 20.93 -1.48
N GLU A 233 7.35 21.51 -0.50
CA GLU A 233 6.86 21.60 0.88
C GLU A 233 5.58 22.43 1.01
N GLU A 234 5.45 23.49 0.20
CA GLU A 234 4.24 24.34 0.19
C GLU A 234 3.03 23.57 -0.36
N GLU A 235 3.24 22.73 -1.37
CA GLU A 235 2.21 21.92 -1.99
C GLU A 235 1.80 20.74 -1.11
N THR A 236 2.79 19.99 -0.61
CA THR A 236 2.55 18.75 0.14
C THR A 236 2.19 18.98 1.60
N GLY A 237 2.62 20.12 2.16
CA GLY A 237 2.50 20.45 3.57
C GLY A 237 3.48 19.69 4.48
N TYR A 238 4.41 18.91 3.89
CA TYR A 238 5.44 18.17 4.61
C TYR A 238 6.83 18.54 4.11
N ARG A 239 7.83 18.37 4.99
CA ARG A 239 9.23 18.57 4.61
C ARG A 239 9.66 17.53 3.58
N TRP A 240 10.76 17.80 2.85
CA TRP A 240 11.41 16.80 2.02
C TRP A 240 11.75 15.52 2.80
N GLU A 241 11.30 14.38 2.28
CA GLU A 241 11.48 13.04 2.85
C GLU A 241 12.02 12.08 1.79
N PRO A 242 13.33 12.07 1.50
CA PRO A 242 13.92 11.26 0.44
C PRO A 242 13.78 9.75 0.65
N TRP A 243 13.36 9.33 1.81
CA TRP A 243 13.12 7.93 2.19
C TRP A 243 11.69 7.47 1.94
N HIS A 244 10.70 8.38 1.82
CA HIS A 244 9.29 8.07 1.86
C HIS A 244 8.70 7.89 0.45
N TYR A 245 8.40 6.64 0.11
CA TYR A 245 7.81 6.26 -1.17
C TYR A 245 6.43 5.64 -0.99
N ARG A 246 5.53 5.93 -1.95
CA ARG A 246 4.19 5.36 -1.99
C ARG A 246 3.99 4.53 -3.24
N TYR A 247 3.46 3.32 -3.06
CA TYR A 247 2.99 2.49 -4.15
C TYR A 247 1.63 2.98 -4.64
N VAL A 248 1.55 3.35 -5.90
CA VAL A 248 0.32 3.79 -6.60
C VAL A 248 -0.05 2.87 -7.77
N GLY A 249 0.73 1.79 -7.98
CA GLY A 249 0.63 0.91 -9.15
C GLY A 249 1.51 1.38 -10.29
N VAL A 250 2.00 0.44 -11.09
CA VAL A 250 2.99 0.70 -12.15
C VAL A 250 2.47 1.69 -13.19
N GLU A 251 1.22 1.52 -13.64
CA GLU A 251 0.64 2.38 -14.66
C GLU A 251 0.44 3.83 -14.16
N ASN A 252 -0.08 4.01 -12.94
CA ASN A 252 -0.26 5.33 -12.35
C ASN A 252 1.09 6.03 -12.09
N ALA A 253 2.10 5.28 -11.62
CA ALA A 253 3.45 5.81 -11.43
C ALA A 253 4.05 6.31 -12.76
N ARG A 254 3.91 5.55 -13.84
CA ARG A 254 4.35 5.93 -15.17
C ARG A 254 3.64 7.22 -15.64
N GLN A 255 2.31 7.28 -15.54
CA GLN A 255 1.54 8.47 -15.93
C GLN A 255 1.93 9.70 -15.12
N MET A 256 2.17 9.54 -13.81
CA MET A 256 2.65 10.62 -12.96
C MET A 256 4.01 11.15 -13.43
N ILE A 257 4.97 10.28 -13.72
CA ILE A 257 6.30 10.67 -14.21
C ILE A 257 6.18 11.36 -15.58
N ASP A 258 5.41 10.79 -16.52
CA ASP A 258 5.20 11.36 -17.85
C ASP A 258 4.56 12.76 -17.79
N SER A 259 3.71 13.03 -16.79
CA SER A 259 3.09 14.32 -16.56
C SER A 259 4.01 15.36 -15.91
N GLY A 260 5.12 14.94 -15.30
CA GLY A 260 6.02 15.80 -14.53
C GLY A 260 5.42 16.33 -13.22
N MET A 261 4.31 15.76 -12.76
CA MET A 261 3.62 16.17 -11.53
C MET A 261 4.27 15.55 -10.28
N THR A 262 4.13 16.23 -9.14
CA THR A 262 4.32 15.60 -7.83
C THR A 262 3.19 14.61 -7.56
N LEU A 263 3.37 13.69 -6.61
CA LEU A 263 2.29 12.79 -6.20
C LEU A 263 1.07 13.56 -5.71
N GLN A 264 1.26 14.65 -4.97
CA GLN A 264 0.16 15.46 -4.45
C GLN A 264 -0.65 16.10 -5.58
N ALA A 265 0.01 16.70 -6.58
CA ALA A 265 -0.65 17.29 -7.75
C ALA A 265 -1.38 16.22 -8.57
N PHE A 266 -0.74 15.07 -8.80
CA PHE A 266 -1.32 13.96 -9.55
C PHE A 266 -2.56 13.39 -8.86
N LEU A 267 -2.51 13.15 -7.54
CA LEU A 267 -3.68 12.74 -6.77
C LEU A 267 -4.78 13.80 -6.72
N SER A 268 -4.43 15.08 -6.77
CA SER A 268 -5.42 16.16 -6.79
C SER A 268 -6.20 16.22 -8.12
N SER A 269 -5.58 15.81 -9.24
CA SER A 269 -6.21 15.76 -10.55
C SER A 269 -6.92 14.43 -10.82
N GLU A 270 -6.28 13.31 -10.52
CA GLU A 270 -6.72 11.95 -10.89
C GLU A 270 -7.15 11.10 -9.70
N GLY A 271 -6.89 11.58 -8.49
CA GLY A 271 -7.09 10.82 -7.26
C GLY A 271 -8.53 10.80 -6.79
N VAL A 272 -8.73 10.06 -5.73
CA VAL A 272 -10.04 9.77 -5.15
C VAL A 272 -10.06 10.19 -3.71
N LYS A 273 -11.10 10.91 -3.32
CA LYS A 273 -11.31 11.21 -1.89
C LYS A 273 -11.66 9.94 -1.12
N PRO A 274 -11.13 9.76 0.10
CA PRO A 274 -11.45 8.60 0.92
C PRO A 274 -12.94 8.58 1.24
N ARG A 275 -13.58 7.47 0.90
CA ARG A 275 -14.94 7.12 1.31
C ARG A 275 -14.86 5.71 1.86
N CYS A 276 -14.51 5.61 3.12
CA CYS A 276 -14.42 4.35 3.83
C CYS A 276 -15.70 4.04 4.57
#